data_ce65fdc315ad74ec44db364d2ade9978
#
_entry.id   ce65fdc315ad74ec44db364d2ade9978
#
_cell.length_a   1.000
_cell.length_b   1.000
_cell.length_c   1.000
_cell.angle_alpha   90.00
_cell.angle_beta   90.00
_cell.angle_gamma   90.00
#
_symmetry.space_group_name_H-M   'P 1'
#
loop_
_entity.id
_entity.type
_entity.pdbx_description
1 polymer ?
#
loop_
_entity_poly.entity_id
_entity_poly.type
_entity_poly.pdbx_seq_one_letter_code
_entity_poly.pdbx_strand_id
1 'polypeptide(L)'
;MVKKRKKTKKAVRVKPAPAVGTQSVPESILAAVRRIPRGKVCTYGNVAEVAGLPRRARLVGTVLRQTPSARGLPWYRVINAGGRISFPVGSDAYARQRHKLEAEGVVFVGGRVDLRRYGWPARDEQLDELLWKLP
;
A
#
# COMPACT_ATOMS: atom_id res chain seq x y z
N MET A 1 14.18 -30.34 -13.70
CA MET A 1 14.06 -30.17 -13.32
C MET A 1 13.98 -29.79 -12.90
N VAL A 2 13.97 -29.60 -13.00
CA VAL A 2 13.79 -29.25 -12.37
C VAL A 2 13.78 -28.61 -12.09
N LYS A 3 13.78 -28.31 -12.22
CA LYS A 3 13.67 -27.81 -11.77
C LYS A 3 13.66 -27.16 -11.39
N LYS A 4 13.53 -26.90 -11.36
CA LYS A 4 13.31 -26.37 -10.73
C LYS A 4 13.55 -25.76 -10.43
N ARG A 5 13.45 -25.67 -10.55
CA ARG A 5 13.40 -25.16 -9.87
C ARG A 5 13.76 -24.53 -9.66
N LYS A 6 13.70 -24.32 -9.54
CA LYS A 6 13.64 -23.82 -8.84
C LYS A 6 13.88 -23.17 -8.55
N LYS A 7 13.81 -23.08 -8.60
CA LYS A 7 13.67 -22.64 -7.85
C LYS A 7 13.82 -22.12 -7.37
N THR A 8 13.77 -22.04 -7.43
CA THR A 8 13.62 -21.69 -6.55
C THR A 8 13.91 -21.16 -6.06
N LYS A 9 14.04 -20.96 -6.05
CA LYS A 9 14.01 -20.56 -5.28
C LYS A 9 14.32 -20.00 -4.83
N LYS A 10 14.41 -19.73 -4.80
CA LYS A 10 14.36 -19.26 -4.02
C LYS A 10 14.37 -18.71 -3.43
N ALA A 11 14.45 -18.60 -3.47
CA ALA A 11 14.20 -18.13 -2.57
C ALA A 11 14.30 -17.61 -1.99
N VAL A 12 14.35 -17.44 -1.70
CA VAL A 12 14.17 -17.00 -0.84
C VAL A 12 14.33 -16.46 -0.16
N ARG A 13 14.52 -16.17 0.25
CA ARG A 13 14.32 -15.74 1.02
C ARG A 13 14.26 -14.90 1.75
N VAL A 14 14.11 -14.52 2.07
CA VAL A 14 13.88 -13.81 2.83
C VAL A 14 13.15 -13.45 3.62
N LYS A 15 12.63 -13.43 4.24
CA LYS A 15 11.82 -13.19 4.91
C LYS A 15 11.21 -12.56 5.69
N PRO A 16 10.91 -12.35 5.67
CA PRO A 16 10.46 -11.51 6.44
C PRO A 16 9.35 -11.81 7.16
N ALA A 17 8.61 -11.54 6.88
CA ALA A 17 7.57 -11.62 7.59
C ALA A 17 7.30 -12.86 7.91
N PRO A 18 7.21 -13.13 8.64
CA PRO A 18 7.07 -14.21 9.02
C PRO A 18 5.97 -14.86 8.85
N ALA A 19 5.89 -15.51 9.13
CA ALA A 19 4.92 -16.17 9.18
C ALA A 19 4.26 -16.27 8.16
N VAL A 20 4.54 -15.76 7.82
CA VAL A 20 4.08 -15.57 6.94
C VAL A 20 4.42 -16.35 5.94
N GLY A 21 5.19 -17.11 5.97
CA GLY A 21 5.58 -17.97 4.98
C GLY A 21 4.49 -18.70 4.29
N THR A 22 3.34 -18.73 4.79
CA THR A 22 2.24 -19.41 4.13
C THR A 22 1.42 -18.53 3.22
N GLN A 23 1.65 -17.24 3.25
CA GLN A 23 0.91 -16.33 2.39
C GLN A 23 1.56 -16.19 1.03
N SER A 24 0.76 -16.20 -0.01
CA SER A 24 1.25 -15.84 -1.34
C SER A 24 1.58 -14.35 -1.38
N VAL A 25 2.33 -13.94 -2.39
CA VAL A 25 2.65 -12.54 -2.58
C VAL A 25 1.40 -11.68 -2.73
N PRO A 26 0.42 -12.04 -3.58
CA PRO A 26 -0.81 -11.26 -3.64
C PRO A 26 -1.53 -11.19 -2.30
N GLU A 27 -1.60 -12.27 -1.56
CA GLU A 27 -2.28 -12.26 -0.26
C GLU A 27 -1.57 -11.38 0.75
N SER A 28 -0.24 -11.32 0.71
CA SER A 28 0.52 -10.41 1.57
C SER A 28 0.17 -8.96 1.28
N ILE A 29 0.04 -8.62 0.00
CA ILE A 29 -0.34 -7.27 -0.42
C ILE A 29 -1.76 -6.94 0.04
N LEU A 30 -2.70 -7.86 -0.17
CA LEU A 30 -4.09 -7.63 0.22
C LEU A 30 -4.22 -7.51 1.74
N ALA A 31 -3.45 -8.29 2.49
CA ALA A 31 -3.44 -8.18 3.95
C ALA A 31 -2.92 -6.81 4.39
N ALA A 32 -1.90 -6.29 3.71
CA ALA A 32 -1.38 -4.95 4.01
C ALA A 32 -2.45 -3.89 3.75
N VAL A 33 -3.17 -4.00 2.63
CA VAL A 33 -4.23 -3.04 2.30
C VAL A 33 -5.33 -3.06 3.36
N ARG A 34 -5.69 -4.24 3.84
CA ARG A 34 -6.72 -4.36 4.89
C ARG A 34 -6.36 -3.63 6.18
N ARG A 35 -5.07 -3.44 6.42
CA ARG A 35 -4.61 -2.78 7.64
C ARG A 35 -4.72 -1.27 7.59
N ILE A 36 -4.91 -0.68 6.41
CA ILE A 36 -4.99 0.78 6.29
C ILE A 36 -6.24 1.27 7.01
N PRO A 37 -6.10 2.12 8.05
CA PRO A 37 -7.27 2.54 8.81
C PRO A 37 -8.18 3.49 8.03
N ARG A 38 -9.41 3.55 8.45
CA ARG A 38 -10.37 4.50 7.91
C ARG A 38 -9.84 5.93 8.10
N GLY A 39 -9.99 6.75 7.09
CA GLY A 39 -9.55 8.14 7.15
C GLY A 39 -8.06 8.33 6.87
N LYS A 40 -7.38 7.26 6.47
CA LYS A 40 -5.96 7.32 6.15
C LYS A 40 -5.73 6.82 4.73
N VAL A 41 -4.60 7.21 4.15
CA VAL A 41 -4.18 6.75 2.84
C VAL A 41 -2.79 6.13 2.93
N CYS A 42 -2.48 5.24 2.02
CA CYS A 42 -1.19 4.58 1.97
C CYS A 42 -0.70 4.61 0.52
N THR A 43 0.56 4.96 0.32
CA THR A 43 1.10 4.94 -1.03
C THR A 43 1.36 3.51 -1.47
N TYR A 44 1.40 3.28 -2.78
CA TYR A 44 1.71 1.94 -3.31
C TYR A 44 3.04 1.42 -2.76
N GLY A 45 4.03 2.30 -2.64
CA GLY A 45 5.31 1.91 -2.08
C GLY A 45 5.23 1.51 -0.61
N ASN A 46 4.46 2.23 0.16
CA ASN A 46 4.30 1.89 1.58
C ASN A 46 3.49 0.61 1.77
N VAL A 47 2.49 0.37 0.92
CA VAL A 47 1.78 -0.92 0.94
C VAL A 47 2.78 -2.05 0.72
N ALA A 48 3.66 -1.89 -0.27
CA ALA A 48 4.67 -2.89 -0.54
C ALA A 48 5.57 -3.13 0.67
N GLU A 49 6.00 -2.06 1.32
CA GLU A 49 6.84 -2.20 2.52
C GLU A 49 6.12 -2.92 3.65
N VAL A 50 4.88 -2.56 3.90
CA VAL A 50 4.08 -3.22 4.94
C VAL A 50 3.90 -4.70 4.62
N ALA A 51 3.80 -5.03 3.33
CA ALA A 51 3.66 -6.42 2.89
C ALA A 51 4.98 -7.20 2.93
N GLY A 52 6.09 -6.56 3.28
CA GLY A 52 7.39 -7.20 3.28
C GLY A 52 8.04 -7.29 1.91
N LEU A 53 7.60 -6.47 0.98
CA LEU A 53 8.05 -6.47 -0.42
C LEU A 53 8.53 -5.09 -0.83
N PRO A 54 9.59 -4.56 -0.20
CA PRO A 54 10.03 -3.19 -0.50
C PRO A 54 10.34 -3.00 -1.98
N ARG A 55 10.06 -1.82 -2.48
CA ARG A 55 10.30 -1.44 -3.88
C ARG A 55 9.41 -2.15 -4.88
N ARG A 56 8.30 -2.72 -4.43
CA ARG A 56 7.40 -3.43 -5.33
C ARG A 56 6.07 -2.69 -5.51
N ALA A 57 6.13 -1.36 -5.59
CA ALA A 57 4.92 -0.53 -5.74
C ALA A 57 4.09 -0.93 -6.97
N ARG A 58 4.75 -1.23 -8.09
CA ARG A 58 4.01 -1.63 -9.31
C ARG A 58 3.25 -2.93 -9.11
N LEU A 59 3.85 -3.85 -8.36
CA LEU A 59 3.19 -5.12 -8.07
C LEU A 59 1.92 -4.90 -7.26
N VAL A 60 1.97 -3.96 -6.31
CA VAL A 60 0.78 -3.60 -5.53
C VAL A 60 -0.35 -3.15 -6.48
N GLY A 61 -0.03 -2.26 -7.41
CA GLY A 61 -1.02 -1.79 -8.38
C GLY A 61 -1.59 -2.92 -9.21
N THR A 62 -0.73 -3.83 -9.67
CA THR A 62 -1.17 -4.97 -10.47
C THR A 62 -2.11 -5.87 -9.67
N VAL A 63 -1.74 -6.20 -8.43
CA VAL A 63 -2.55 -7.05 -7.59
C VAL A 63 -3.91 -6.42 -7.33
N LEU A 64 -3.95 -5.12 -7.03
CA LEU A 64 -5.21 -4.44 -6.77
C LEU A 64 -6.11 -4.41 -8.00
N ARG A 65 -5.53 -4.20 -9.18
CA ARG A 65 -6.33 -4.21 -10.42
C ARG A 65 -6.92 -5.58 -10.72
N GLN A 66 -6.24 -6.64 -10.31
CA GLN A 66 -6.68 -8.01 -10.56
C GLN A 66 -7.62 -8.53 -9.49
N THR A 67 -7.82 -7.78 -8.41
CA THR A 67 -8.64 -8.24 -7.29
C THR A 67 -10.06 -7.72 -7.47
N PRO A 68 -11.06 -8.59 -7.40
CA PRO A 68 -12.45 -8.16 -7.53
C PRO A 68 -12.83 -7.16 -6.45
N SER A 69 -13.55 -6.12 -6.85
CA SER A 69 -14.01 -5.11 -5.90
C SER A 69 -14.92 -5.69 -4.83
N ALA A 70 -15.56 -6.81 -5.12
CA ALA A 70 -16.44 -7.46 -4.16
C ALA A 70 -15.74 -8.02 -2.93
N ARG A 71 -14.42 -8.04 -2.92
CA ARG A 71 -13.69 -8.55 -1.76
C ARG A 71 -13.76 -7.61 -0.54
N GLY A 72 -14.34 -6.45 -0.71
CA GLY A 72 -14.53 -5.55 0.42
C GLY A 72 -13.25 -4.89 0.94
N LEU A 73 -12.22 -4.88 0.12
CA LEU A 73 -10.96 -4.25 0.50
C LEU A 73 -11.06 -2.74 0.42
N PRO A 74 -10.39 -2.02 1.33
CA PRO A 74 -10.32 -0.57 1.24
C PRO A 74 -9.30 -0.13 0.19
N TRP A 75 -9.47 -0.61 -1.05
CA TRP A 75 -8.55 -0.33 -2.16
C TRP A 75 -8.38 1.17 -2.40
N TYR A 76 -9.43 1.92 -2.14
CA TYR A 76 -9.45 3.36 -2.40
C TYR A 76 -8.53 4.15 -1.46
N ARG A 77 -8.03 3.51 -0.42
CA ARG A 77 -7.06 4.13 0.49
C ARG A 77 -5.64 4.06 -0.03
N VAL A 78 -5.42 3.44 -1.20
CA VAL A 78 -4.10 3.33 -1.81
C VAL A 78 -3.97 4.40 -2.91
N ILE A 79 -2.97 5.25 -2.79
CA ILE A 79 -2.74 6.36 -3.72
C ILE A 79 -1.26 6.40 -4.12
N ASN A 80 -0.92 7.26 -5.07
CA ASN A 80 0.47 7.32 -5.52
C ASN A 80 1.33 8.18 -4.59
N ALA A 81 2.64 8.13 -4.82
CA ALA A 81 3.61 8.80 -3.96
C ALA A 81 3.47 10.32 -3.94
N GLY A 82 2.82 10.88 -4.95
CA GLY A 82 2.56 12.31 -4.99
C GLY A 82 1.30 12.74 -4.25
N GLY A 83 0.62 11.79 -3.57
CA GLY A 83 -0.62 12.10 -2.88
C GLY A 83 -1.83 12.20 -3.78
N ARG A 84 -1.73 11.67 -4.99
CA ARG A 84 -2.81 11.76 -5.98
C ARG A 84 -3.44 10.39 -6.22
N ILE A 85 -4.70 10.43 -6.59
CA ILE A 85 -5.39 9.23 -7.09
C ILE A 85 -4.77 8.88 -8.44
N SER A 86 -4.51 7.59 -8.68
CA SER A 86 -3.83 7.15 -9.91
C SER A 86 -4.71 7.11 -11.14
N PHE A 87 -6.03 7.05 -10.98
CA PHE A 87 -6.94 7.07 -12.12
C PHE A 87 -6.95 8.44 -12.80
N PRO A 88 -7.22 8.48 -14.10
CA PRO A 88 -7.30 9.77 -14.79
C PRO A 88 -8.37 10.67 -14.20
N VAL A 89 -8.04 11.95 -14.05
CA VAL A 89 -8.99 12.95 -13.60
C VAL A 89 -10.16 12.99 -14.59
N GLY A 90 -11.36 12.99 -14.07
CA GLY A 90 -12.56 12.99 -14.90
C GLY A 90 -13.12 11.59 -15.18
N SER A 91 -12.39 10.54 -14.83
CA SER A 91 -12.90 9.18 -15.00
C SER A 91 -13.86 8.82 -13.86
N ASP A 92 -14.73 7.85 -14.12
CA ASP A 92 -15.64 7.35 -13.08
C ASP A 92 -14.87 6.73 -11.93
N ALA A 93 -13.78 6.03 -12.23
CA ALA A 93 -12.95 5.40 -11.19
C ALA A 93 -12.32 6.45 -10.28
N TYR A 94 -11.84 7.56 -10.86
CA TYR A 94 -11.31 8.66 -10.08
C TYR A 94 -12.39 9.22 -9.13
N ALA A 95 -13.58 9.48 -9.68
CA ALA A 95 -14.67 10.05 -8.89
C ALA A 95 -15.07 9.14 -7.75
N ARG A 96 -15.14 7.84 -8.01
CA ARG A 96 -15.51 6.88 -6.96
C ARG A 96 -14.47 6.84 -5.84
N GLN A 97 -13.21 6.81 -6.21
CA GLN A 97 -12.15 6.75 -5.19
C GLN A 97 -12.13 8.02 -4.35
N ARG A 98 -12.20 9.16 -5.01
CA ARG A 98 -12.20 10.44 -4.31
C ARG A 98 -13.41 10.56 -3.37
N HIS A 99 -14.58 10.19 -3.86
CA HIS A 99 -15.79 10.25 -3.05
C HIS A 99 -15.67 9.40 -1.79
N LYS A 100 -15.14 8.19 -1.93
CA LYS A 100 -14.97 7.30 -0.77
C LYS A 100 -13.99 7.88 0.25
N LEU A 101 -12.90 8.47 -0.21
CA LEU A 101 -11.92 9.07 0.69
C LEU A 101 -12.50 10.31 1.38
N GLU A 102 -13.20 11.15 0.63
CA GLU A 102 -13.83 12.33 1.22
C GLU A 102 -14.88 11.94 2.26
N ALA A 103 -15.60 10.86 2.03
CA ALA A 103 -16.57 10.36 3.00
C ALA A 103 -15.91 9.90 4.29
N GLU A 104 -14.62 9.57 4.25
CA GLU A 104 -13.85 9.20 5.44
C GLU A 104 -13.14 10.40 6.08
N GLY A 105 -13.35 11.59 5.55
CA GLY A 105 -12.75 12.80 6.11
C GLY A 105 -11.42 13.20 5.50
N VAL A 106 -10.98 12.54 4.43
CA VAL A 106 -9.74 12.91 3.75
C VAL A 106 -10.01 14.14 2.89
N VAL A 107 -9.19 15.16 3.05
CA VAL A 107 -9.34 16.43 2.35
C VAL A 107 -8.36 16.51 1.19
N PHE A 108 -8.88 16.82 0.00
CA PHE A 108 -8.05 17.06 -1.18
C PHE A 108 -7.85 18.55 -1.39
N VAL A 109 -6.64 18.95 -1.66
CA VAL A 109 -6.31 20.34 -2.00
C VAL A 109 -5.54 20.29 -3.31
N GLY A 110 -6.08 20.92 -4.35
CA GLY A 110 -5.47 20.86 -5.67
C GLY A 110 -5.33 19.43 -6.20
N GLY A 111 -6.25 18.55 -5.86
CA GLY A 111 -6.23 17.17 -6.28
C GLY A 111 -5.25 16.29 -5.51
N ARG A 112 -4.68 16.79 -4.45
CA ARG A 112 -3.70 16.08 -3.64
C ARG A 112 -4.16 15.89 -2.21
N VAL A 113 -3.72 14.80 -1.62
CA VAL A 113 -3.88 14.51 -0.19
C VAL A 113 -2.58 14.84 0.50
N ASP A 114 -2.66 15.49 1.65
CA ASP A 114 -1.48 15.76 2.47
C ASP A 114 -1.04 14.46 3.16
N LEU A 115 0.02 13.87 2.65
CA LEU A 115 0.53 12.59 3.18
C LEU A 115 1.09 12.70 4.58
N ARG A 116 1.48 13.89 5.01
CA ARG A 116 1.97 14.07 6.37
C ARG A 116 0.82 13.96 7.37
N ARG A 117 -0.36 14.38 6.96
CA ARG A 117 -1.55 14.34 7.81
C ARG A 117 -2.30 13.02 7.71
N TYR A 118 -2.47 12.51 6.50
CA TYR A 118 -3.34 11.35 6.25
C TYR A 118 -2.58 10.07 5.95
N GLY A 119 -1.26 10.13 5.81
CA GLY A 119 -0.46 8.96 5.44
C GLY A 119 -0.43 7.88 6.52
N TRP A 120 -0.41 6.64 6.07
CA TRP A 120 -0.27 5.48 6.95
C TRP A 120 0.73 4.50 6.31
N PRO A 121 1.60 3.86 7.09
CA PRO A 121 1.74 4.07 8.53
C PRO A 121 2.16 5.51 8.81
N ALA A 122 1.74 6.01 9.96
CA ALA A 122 2.15 7.35 10.35
C ALA A 122 3.67 7.37 10.46
N ARG A 123 4.25 8.47 10.04
CA ARG A 123 5.67 8.65 10.26
C ARG A 123 5.90 8.67 11.76
N ASP A 124 6.85 7.87 12.21
CA ASP A 124 7.15 7.81 13.62
C ASP A 124 8.00 9.02 14.00
N GLU A 125 7.32 10.07 14.44
CA GLU A 125 8.00 11.29 14.80
C GLU A 125 8.93 11.09 16.01
N GLN A 126 8.56 10.18 16.91
CA GLN A 126 9.41 9.88 18.04
C GLN A 126 10.69 9.19 17.59
N LEU A 127 10.58 8.24 16.67
CA LEU A 127 11.76 7.60 16.14
C LEU A 127 12.64 8.59 15.40
N ASP A 128 12.03 9.44 14.56
CA ASP A 128 12.78 10.48 13.87
C ASP A 128 13.51 11.38 14.85
N GLU A 129 12.83 11.79 15.92
CA GLU A 129 13.44 12.63 16.94
C GLU A 129 14.62 11.93 17.60
N LEU A 130 14.46 10.65 17.94
CA LEU A 130 15.54 9.88 18.51
C LEU A 130 16.75 9.79 17.58
N LEU A 131 16.49 9.59 16.28
CA LEU A 131 17.56 9.53 15.30
C LEU A 131 18.32 10.85 15.21
N TRP A 132 17.63 11.96 15.31
CA TRP A 132 18.27 13.27 15.31
C TRP A 132 19.15 13.51 16.53
N LYS A 133 18.83 12.86 17.65
CA LYS A 133 19.58 13.03 18.89
C LYS A 133 20.75 12.09 19.04
N LEU A 134 20.89 11.14 18.11
CA LEU A 134 22.02 10.22 18.17
C LEU A 134 23.30 10.98 17.88
N PRO A 135 24.38 10.66 18.63
CA PRO A 135 25.68 11.31 18.42
C PRO A 135 26.29 10.92 17.09
#